data_c41a08ce4872ff3460a0a93611043c6d
#
_entry.id   c41a08ce4872ff3460a0a93611043c6d
#
_cell.length_a   1.000
_cell.length_b   1.000
_cell.length_c   1.000
_cell.angle_alpha   90.00
_cell.angle_beta   90.00
_cell.angle_gamma   90.00
#
_symmetry.space_group_name_H-M   'P 1'
#
loop_
_entity.id
_entity.type
_entity.pdbx_description
1 polymer ?
#
loop_
_entity_poly.entity_id
_entity_poly.type
_entity_poly.pdbx_seq_one_letter_code
_entity_poly.pdbx_strand_id
1 'polypeptide(L)'
;MRADTDSHCDLAAGQRSLRTSPLARIAQALRTSLMALLFGVTLTMTSKAESAAETLEYRVKAAFVCKFASYVEWPSQSFPHPEDPVVIGVIASDAVFEELSRTAGALSVEGRRLVVRKVTRSEPVVGAHLVYITRSGDDQLAETLAMLKGQPVLAVTESSRGPALGSMINFVVVDDKVRFDVSPQTAEASQLRISARLLGVARSVVGRGS
;
A
#
# COMPACT_ATOMS: atom_id res chain seq x y z
N MET A 1 -70.36 31.56 -56.38
CA MET A 1 -70.53 33.01 -56.18
C MET A 1 -69.29 33.50 -55.42
N ARG A 2 -68.50 34.27 -56.16
CA ARG A 2 -67.56 35.34 -55.72
C ARG A 2 -66.73 35.08 -54.49
N ALA A 3 -65.50 35.26 -54.47
CA ALA A 3 -64.50 36.06 -55.20
C ALA A 3 -63.44 36.45 -54.10
N ASP A 4 -62.21 36.30 -54.53
CA ASP A 4 -61.08 37.24 -54.32
C ASP A 4 -60.72 37.65 -52.90
N THR A 5 -59.53 37.75 -52.48
CA THR A 5 -58.38 38.43 -53.08
C THR A 5 -57.13 38.24 -52.23
N ASP A 6 -56.05 38.09 -52.92
CA ASP A 6 -54.64 38.36 -52.55
C ASP A 6 -54.33 39.15 -51.34
N SER A 7 -53.28 38.76 -50.67
CA SER A 7 -52.14 39.67 -50.40
C SER A 7 -50.87 38.94 -49.93
N HIS A 8 -49.92 38.99 -50.82
CA HIS A 8 -48.49 38.76 -50.55
C HIS A 8 -48.03 39.67 -49.41
N CYS A 9 -47.26 39.08 -48.52
CA CYS A 9 -46.26 39.84 -47.77
C CYS A 9 -45.01 38.98 -47.55
N ASP A 10 -44.08 39.17 -48.48
CA ASP A 10 -42.65 38.76 -48.31
C ASP A 10 -42.05 39.44 -47.08
N LEU A 11 -41.59 38.68 -46.15
CA LEU A 11 -40.63 39.14 -45.13
C LEU A 11 -39.38 38.28 -45.21
N ALA A 12 -38.53 38.71 -46.12
CA ALA A 12 -37.12 38.27 -46.17
C ALA A 12 -36.42 38.59 -44.85
N ALA A 13 -36.33 37.60 -43.95
CA ALA A 13 -35.49 37.69 -42.75
C ALA A 13 -34.04 37.46 -43.18
N GLY A 14 -33.33 38.56 -43.32
CA GLY A 14 -31.89 38.58 -43.61
C GLY A 14 -31.07 37.80 -42.59
N GLN A 15 -30.56 36.66 -42.97
CA GLN A 15 -29.50 35.96 -42.25
C GLN A 15 -28.23 36.84 -42.30
N ARG A 16 -27.98 37.60 -41.23
CA ARG A 16 -26.68 38.25 -41.00
C ARG A 16 -25.68 37.15 -40.61
N SER A 17 -24.99 36.64 -41.59
CA SER A 17 -23.79 35.85 -41.44
C SER A 17 -22.77 36.72 -40.70
N LEU A 18 -22.61 36.47 -39.40
CA LEU A 18 -21.53 37.02 -38.60
C LEU A 18 -20.21 36.43 -39.11
N ARG A 19 -19.59 37.09 -40.09
CA ARG A 19 -18.20 36.80 -40.49
C ARG A 19 -17.31 37.12 -39.34
N THR A 20 -16.99 36.10 -38.50
CA THR A 20 -15.94 36.23 -37.47
C THR A 20 -14.61 36.52 -38.16
N SER A 21 -13.98 37.63 -37.80
CA SER A 21 -12.71 38.06 -38.39
C SER A 21 -11.63 37.00 -38.19
N PRO A 22 -10.69 36.83 -39.15
CA PRO A 22 -9.65 35.82 -39.04
C PRO A 22 -8.81 35.99 -37.75
N LEU A 23 -8.69 37.20 -37.24
CA LEU A 23 -8.00 37.53 -35.99
C LEU A 23 -8.71 36.92 -34.75
N ALA A 24 -10.06 36.86 -34.74
CA ALA A 24 -10.82 36.24 -33.66
C ALA A 24 -10.63 34.71 -33.62
N ARG A 25 -10.47 34.06 -34.76
CA ARG A 25 -10.20 32.62 -34.87
C ARG A 25 -8.80 32.27 -34.40
N ILE A 26 -7.80 33.10 -34.69
CA ILE A 26 -6.40 32.94 -34.23
C ILE A 26 -6.33 33.12 -32.71
N ALA A 27 -7.01 34.12 -32.15
CA ALA A 27 -7.05 34.37 -30.71
C ALA A 27 -7.75 33.19 -29.94
N GLN A 28 -8.76 32.60 -30.53
CA GLN A 28 -9.49 31.46 -29.95
C GLN A 28 -8.65 30.17 -30.00
N ALA A 29 -7.94 29.93 -31.11
CA ALA A 29 -7.02 28.80 -31.24
C ALA A 29 -5.84 28.86 -30.25
N LEU A 30 -5.27 30.06 -30.04
CA LEU A 30 -4.22 30.30 -29.06
C LEU A 30 -4.69 30.09 -27.62
N ARG A 31 -5.91 30.49 -27.27
CA ARG A 31 -6.50 30.27 -25.95
C ARG A 31 -6.77 28.79 -25.65
N THR A 32 -7.27 28.04 -26.63
CA THR A 32 -7.53 26.61 -26.47
C THR A 32 -6.24 25.80 -26.37
N SER A 33 -5.19 26.15 -27.11
CA SER A 33 -3.88 25.52 -27.04
C SER A 33 -3.19 25.80 -25.69
N LEU A 34 -3.29 27.02 -25.18
CA LEU A 34 -2.70 27.39 -23.87
C LEU A 34 -3.43 26.68 -22.71
N MET A 35 -4.77 26.54 -22.76
CA MET A 35 -5.54 25.80 -21.77
C MET A 35 -5.21 24.31 -21.79
N ALA A 36 -5.04 23.69 -22.97
CA ALA A 36 -4.67 22.30 -23.11
C ALA A 36 -3.25 22.03 -22.56
N LEU A 37 -2.32 22.96 -22.76
CA LEU A 37 -0.95 22.87 -22.23
C LEU A 37 -0.93 22.96 -20.69
N LEU A 38 -1.69 23.89 -20.11
CA LEU A 38 -1.82 24.04 -18.65
C LEU A 38 -2.49 22.82 -18.02
N PHE A 39 -3.48 22.22 -18.65
CA PHE A 39 -4.16 21.02 -18.14
C PHE A 39 -3.27 19.78 -18.21
N GLY A 40 -2.42 19.66 -19.23
CA GLY A 40 -1.45 18.57 -19.38
C GLY A 40 -0.35 18.59 -18.31
N VAL A 41 0.12 19.77 -17.91
CA VAL A 41 1.17 19.92 -16.89
C VAL A 41 0.66 19.58 -15.48
N THR A 42 -0.60 19.87 -15.16
CA THR A 42 -1.18 19.55 -13.84
C THR A 42 -1.38 18.04 -13.63
N LEU A 43 -1.71 17.27 -14.69
CA LEU A 43 -1.88 15.81 -14.58
C LEU A 43 -0.56 15.07 -14.31
N THR A 44 0.57 15.54 -14.82
CA THR A 44 1.87 14.88 -14.65
C THR A 44 2.48 15.10 -13.26
N MET A 45 2.14 16.20 -12.59
CA MET A 45 2.63 16.50 -11.24
C MET A 45 1.98 15.67 -10.15
N THR A 46 0.69 15.33 -10.25
CA THR A 46 -0.02 14.49 -9.27
C THR A 46 0.49 13.04 -9.26
N SER A 47 0.74 12.46 -10.41
CA SER A 47 1.25 11.08 -10.52
C SER A 47 2.63 10.89 -9.86
N LYS A 48 3.51 11.88 -9.95
CA LYS A 48 4.86 11.81 -9.37
C LYS A 48 4.86 11.95 -7.84
N ALA A 49 3.96 12.76 -7.29
CA ALA A 49 3.82 12.95 -5.85
C ALA A 49 3.25 11.70 -5.17
N GLU A 50 2.28 11.03 -5.78
CA GLU A 50 1.69 9.79 -5.27
C GLU A 50 2.71 8.64 -5.26
N SER A 51 3.49 8.47 -6.31
CA SER A 51 4.58 7.49 -6.36
C SER A 51 5.68 7.73 -5.32
N ALA A 52 5.99 9.00 -5.01
CA ALA A 52 6.97 9.33 -3.99
C ALA A 52 6.46 9.04 -2.57
N ALA A 53 5.18 9.31 -2.30
CA ALA A 53 4.54 9.01 -1.02
C ALA A 53 4.45 7.51 -0.77
N GLU A 54 4.09 6.72 -1.77
CA GLU A 54 4.05 5.26 -1.72
C GLU A 54 5.45 4.67 -1.45
N THR A 55 6.47 5.18 -2.11
CA THR A 55 7.86 4.76 -1.88
C THR A 55 8.30 5.05 -0.44
N LEU A 56 7.94 6.21 0.10
CA LEU A 56 8.25 6.57 1.49
C LEU A 56 7.53 5.65 2.48
N GLU A 57 6.26 5.33 2.24
CA GLU A 57 5.48 4.38 3.03
C GLU A 57 6.17 3.01 3.10
N TYR A 58 6.60 2.47 1.94
CA TYR A 58 7.31 1.19 1.90
C TYR A 58 8.63 1.20 2.67
N ARG A 59 9.39 2.28 2.58
CA ARG A 59 10.65 2.43 3.33
C ARG A 59 10.42 2.43 4.84
N VAL A 60 9.40 3.14 5.30
CA VAL A 60 9.03 3.18 6.72
C VAL A 60 8.58 1.79 7.19
N LYS A 61 7.73 1.11 6.44
CA LYS A 61 7.26 -0.24 6.78
C LYS A 61 8.40 -1.26 6.78
N ALA A 62 9.30 -1.21 5.81
CA ALA A 62 10.48 -2.07 5.75
C ALA A 62 11.36 -1.91 7.01
N ALA A 63 11.59 -0.67 7.45
CA ALA A 63 12.32 -0.39 8.68
C ALA A 63 11.61 -0.96 9.92
N PHE A 64 10.28 -0.84 10.00
CA PHE A 64 9.50 -1.44 11.09
C PHE A 64 9.56 -2.96 11.06
N VAL A 65 9.36 -3.60 9.90
CA VAL A 65 9.41 -5.07 9.76
C VAL A 65 10.76 -5.61 10.26
N CYS A 66 11.87 -5.03 9.83
CA CYS A 66 13.20 -5.41 10.32
C CYS A 66 13.34 -5.21 11.84
N LYS A 67 12.81 -4.10 12.37
CA LYS A 67 12.85 -3.81 13.80
C LYS A 67 11.95 -4.72 14.64
N PHE A 68 10.81 -5.17 14.11
CA PHE A 68 9.95 -6.10 14.84
C PHE A 68 10.71 -7.37 15.25
N ALA A 69 11.61 -7.84 14.39
CA ALA A 69 12.47 -8.95 14.73
C ALA A 69 13.32 -8.74 15.99
N SER A 70 13.66 -7.51 16.36
CA SER A 70 14.41 -7.19 17.59
C SER A 70 13.53 -7.06 18.84
N TYR A 71 12.21 -7.14 18.69
CA TYR A 71 11.24 -6.96 19.78
C TYR A 71 10.38 -8.19 20.01
N VAL A 72 10.75 -9.31 19.38
CA VAL A 72 10.08 -10.59 19.52
C VAL A 72 11.08 -11.62 20.03
N GLU A 73 10.67 -12.38 21.01
CA GLU A 73 11.42 -13.53 21.50
C GLU A 73 10.84 -14.80 20.87
N TRP A 74 11.68 -15.54 20.17
CA TRP A 74 11.36 -16.85 19.60
C TRP A 74 11.76 -17.97 20.57
N PRO A 75 11.07 -19.11 20.54
CA PRO A 75 11.53 -20.28 21.26
C PRO A 75 12.89 -20.74 20.74
N SER A 76 13.73 -21.30 21.60
CA SER A 76 15.12 -21.67 21.30
C SER A 76 15.27 -22.60 20.09
N GLN A 77 14.27 -23.47 19.86
CA GLN A 77 14.27 -24.36 18.70
C GLN A 77 14.11 -23.65 17.34
N SER A 78 13.73 -22.37 17.34
CA SER A 78 13.65 -21.58 16.10
C SER A 78 15.02 -21.29 15.51
N PHE A 79 16.07 -21.36 16.31
CA PHE A 79 17.46 -21.10 15.89
C PHE A 79 18.35 -22.25 16.35
N PRO A 80 18.43 -23.37 15.60
CA PRO A 80 19.28 -24.51 15.93
C PRO A 80 20.74 -24.17 16.16
N HIS A 81 21.27 -23.17 15.44
CA HIS A 81 22.65 -22.72 15.57
C HIS A 81 22.73 -21.22 15.90
N PRO A 82 23.77 -20.80 16.65
CA PRO A 82 23.95 -19.39 17.02
C PRO A 82 24.05 -18.43 15.82
N GLU A 83 24.58 -18.89 14.68
CA GLU A 83 24.79 -18.12 13.46
C GLU A 83 23.59 -18.12 12.51
N ASP A 84 22.54 -18.88 12.79
CA ASP A 84 21.37 -18.95 11.95
C ASP A 84 20.75 -17.56 11.75
N PRO A 85 20.44 -17.17 10.50
CA PRO A 85 19.87 -15.86 10.23
C PRO A 85 18.41 -15.78 10.67
N VAL A 86 17.94 -14.57 10.95
CA VAL A 86 16.50 -14.30 11.00
C VAL A 86 15.96 -14.23 9.58
N VAL A 87 15.09 -15.15 9.22
CA VAL A 87 14.51 -15.23 7.87
C VAL A 87 13.16 -14.52 7.85
N ILE A 88 13.04 -13.54 6.95
CA ILE A 88 11.82 -12.79 6.69
C ILE A 88 11.24 -13.25 5.37
N GLY A 89 10.13 -13.98 5.40
CA GLY A 89 9.33 -14.30 4.22
C GLY A 89 8.47 -13.09 3.82
N VAL A 90 8.39 -12.79 2.52
CA VAL A 90 7.57 -11.67 2.06
C VAL A 90 6.65 -12.07 0.92
N ILE A 91 5.37 -11.71 1.05
CA ILE A 91 4.34 -11.80 0.02
C ILE A 91 3.97 -10.37 -0.36
N ALA A 92 4.59 -9.87 -1.44
CA ALA A 92 4.53 -8.47 -1.83
C ALA A 92 4.90 -8.29 -3.31
N SER A 93 4.77 -7.05 -3.80
CA SER A 93 5.33 -6.62 -5.08
C SER A 93 6.86 -6.63 -5.06
N ASP A 94 7.49 -6.64 -6.24
CA ASP A 94 8.95 -6.63 -6.35
C ASP A 94 9.57 -5.38 -5.71
N ALA A 95 8.93 -4.23 -5.84
CA ALA A 95 9.40 -2.97 -5.23
C ALA A 95 9.49 -3.07 -3.70
N VAL A 96 8.51 -3.67 -3.04
CA VAL A 96 8.53 -3.88 -1.57
C VAL A 96 9.59 -4.90 -1.19
N PHE A 97 9.73 -5.98 -1.96
CA PHE A 97 10.76 -7.00 -1.73
C PHE A 97 12.17 -6.41 -1.81
N GLU A 98 12.45 -5.60 -2.82
CA GLU A 98 13.76 -4.94 -3.00
C GLU A 98 14.07 -3.95 -1.87
N GLU A 99 13.07 -3.13 -1.47
CA GLU A 99 13.24 -2.17 -0.37
C GLU A 99 13.49 -2.89 0.96
N LEU A 100 12.73 -3.94 1.26
CA LEU A 100 12.91 -4.73 2.47
C LEU A 100 14.26 -5.44 2.47
N SER A 101 14.69 -6.00 1.33
CA SER A 101 15.99 -6.67 1.19
C SER A 101 17.16 -5.70 1.42
N ARG A 102 17.07 -4.48 0.88
CA ARG A 102 18.06 -3.43 1.08
C ARG A 102 18.15 -3.02 2.55
N THR A 103 16.99 -2.81 3.19
CA THR A 103 16.92 -2.42 4.60
C THR A 103 17.45 -3.53 5.51
N ALA A 104 17.10 -4.77 5.26
CA ALA A 104 17.53 -5.94 6.02
C ALA A 104 19.05 -6.16 5.93
N GLY A 105 19.63 -5.95 4.75
CA GLY A 105 21.06 -6.12 4.52
C GLY A 105 21.96 -5.18 5.33
N ALA A 106 21.41 -4.05 5.82
CA ALA A 106 22.11 -3.07 6.65
C ALA A 106 21.93 -3.31 8.16
N LEU A 107 21.16 -4.30 8.58
CA LEU A 107 20.76 -4.52 9.96
C LEU A 107 21.11 -5.93 10.44
N SER A 108 21.23 -6.05 11.76
CA SER A 108 21.33 -7.33 12.47
C SER A 108 20.44 -7.33 13.71
N VAL A 109 20.00 -8.50 14.13
CA VAL A 109 19.19 -8.72 15.31
C VAL A 109 19.92 -9.71 16.22
N GLU A 110 20.32 -9.27 17.41
CA GLU A 110 21.08 -10.08 18.36
C GLU A 110 22.31 -10.78 17.74
N GLY A 111 23.02 -10.06 16.86
CA GLY A 111 24.19 -10.58 16.14
C GLY A 111 23.84 -11.42 14.90
N ARG A 112 22.59 -11.77 14.68
CA ARG A 112 22.13 -12.52 13.52
C ARG A 112 21.84 -11.59 12.36
N ARG A 113 22.26 -11.96 11.15
CA ARG A 113 21.88 -11.26 9.92
C ARG A 113 20.40 -11.47 9.60
N LEU A 114 19.79 -10.50 8.94
CA LEU A 114 18.44 -10.63 8.37
C LEU A 114 18.54 -11.11 6.92
N VAL A 115 17.74 -12.09 6.56
CA VAL A 115 17.63 -12.62 5.19
C VAL A 115 16.18 -12.52 4.74
N VAL A 116 15.94 -11.86 3.61
CA VAL A 116 14.61 -11.72 3.03
C VAL A 116 14.43 -12.74 1.91
N ARG A 117 13.31 -13.46 1.93
CA ARG A 117 12.92 -14.41 0.88
C ARG A 117 11.53 -14.07 0.36
N LYS A 118 11.38 -14.09 -0.96
CA LYS A 118 10.05 -13.97 -1.58
C LYS A 118 9.30 -15.29 -1.37
N VAL A 119 8.08 -15.20 -0.84
CA VAL A 119 7.18 -16.33 -0.65
C VAL A 119 6.14 -16.31 -1.76
N THR A 120 5.97 -17.43 -2.43
CA THR A 120 4.95 -17.64 -3.47
C THR A 120 4.02 -18.78 -3.05
N ARG A 121 2.90 -18.93 -3.75
CA ARG A 121 1.97 -20.06 -3.49
C ARG A 121 2.62 -21.44 -3.62
N SER A 122 3.66 -21.54 -4.43
CA SER A 122 4.38 -22.80 -4.69
C SER A 122 5.48 -23.08 -3.66
N GLU A 123 5.90 -22.08 -2.88
CA GLU A 123 6.96 -22.24 -1.89
C GLU A 123 6.36 -22.10 -0.48
N PRO A 124 6.39 -23.17 0.31
CA PRO A 124 5.92 -23.13 1.68
C PRO A 124 6.75 -22.14 2.51
N VAL A 125 6.12 -21.50 3.49
CA VAL A 125 6.72 -20.55 4.43
C VAL A 125 7.75 -21.22 5.38
N VAL A 126 8.21 -22.41 5.05
CA VAL A 126 9.09 -23.23 5.89
C VAL A 126 10.39 -22.51 6.21
N GLY A 127 10.72 -22.45 7.50
CA GLY A 127 11.96 -21.84 8.00
C GLY A 127 11.96 -20.31 8.00
N ALA A 128 10.81 -19.65 7.81
CA ALA A 128 10.68 -18.22 8.08
C ALA A 128 10.43 -17.98 9.59
N HIS A 129 11.04 -16.94 10.14
CA HIS A 129 10.80 -16.47 11.51
C HIS A 129 9.75 -15.36 11.54
N LEU A 130 9.67 -14.58 10.46
CA LEU A 130 8.69 -13.54 10.25
C LEU A 130 8.12 -13.66 8.83
N VAL A 131 6.81 -13.46 8.67
CA VAL A 131 6.16 -13.36 7.35
C VAL A 131 5.44 -12.04 7.24
N TYR A 132 5.78 -11.28 6.21
CA TYR A 132 5.16 -10.00 5.91
C TYR A 132 4.30 -10.11 4.65
N ILE A 133 2.99 -9.86 4.81
CA ILE A 133 2.00 -9.92 3.75
C ILE A 133 1.47 -8.50 3.51
N THR A 134 1.80 -7.94 2.35
CA THR A 134 1.31 -6.62 1.95
C THR A 134 -0.09 -6.69 1.34
N ARG A 135 -0.67 -5.54 1.04
CA ARG A 135 -1.98 -5.46 0.35
C ARG A 135 -2.00 -6.19 -1.00
N SER A 136 -0.87 -6.22 -1.71
CA SER A 136 -0.78 -6.97 -2.97
C SER A 136 -0.83 -8.49 -2.79
N GLY A 137 -0.67 -8.98 -1.57
CA GLY A 137 -0.77 -10.40 -1.22
C GLY A 137 -2.11 -10.78 -0.55
N ASP A 138 -3.11 -9.92 -0.58
CA ASP A 138 -4.36 -10.09 0.18
C ASP A 138 -5.19 -11.31 -0.29
N ASP A 139 -5.05 -11.74 -1.52
CA ASP A 139 -5.63 -12.96 -2.08
C ASP A 139 -5.07 -14.25 -1.45
N GLN A 140 -3.85 -14.20 -0.92
CA GLN A 140 -3.18 -15.32 -0.24
C GLN A 140 -3.27 -15.23 1.30
N LEU A 141 -3.81 -14.13 1.82
CA LEU A 141 -3.78 -13.80 3.25
C LEU A 141 -4.37 -14.90 4.13
N ALA A 142 -5.60 -15.32 3.83
CA ALA A 142 -6.31 -16.28 4.66
C ALA A 142 -5.62 -17.65 4.70
N GLU A 143 -5.18 -18.13 3.54
CA GLU A 143 -4.47 -19.40 3.41
C GLU A 143 -3.11 -19.34 4.15
N THR A 144 -2.35 -18.29 3.93
CA THR A 144 -1.05 -18.12 4.59
C THR A 144 -1.19 -18.04 6.11
N LEU A 145 -2.10 -17.22 6.63
CA LEU A 145 -2.30 -17.11 8.08
C LEU A 145 -2.82 -18.41 8.71
N ALA A 146 -3.64 -19.18 7.98
CA ALA A 146 -4.08 -20.50 8.45
C ALA A 146 -2.90 -21.48 8.56
N MET A 147 -1.96 -21.46 7.61
CA MET A 147 -0.75 -22.29 7.67
C MET A 147 0.19 -21.89 8.80
N LEU A 148 0.26 -20.60 9.16
CA LEU A 148 1.12 -20.08 10.22
C LEU A 148 0.54 -20.29 11.63
N LYS A 149 -0.73 -20.64 11.75
CA LYS A 149 -1.39 -20.78 13.04
C LYS A 149 -0.69 -21.79 13.94
N GLY A 150 -0.29 -21.34 15.14
CA GLY A 150 0.41 -22.15 16.14
C GLY A 150 1.89 -22.41 15.82
N GLN A 151 2.42 -21.89 14.71
CA GLN A 151 3.85 -21.93 14.41
C GLN A 151 4.57 -20.71 15.00
N PRO A 152 5.83 -20.84 15.43
CA PRO A 152 6.60 -19.73 15.99
C PRO A 152 7.09 -18.77 14.90
N VAL A 153 6.15 -18.23 14.12
CA VAL A 153 6.40 -17.31 12.98
C VAL A 153 5.58 -16.04 13.20
N LEU A 154 6.27 -14.90 13.27
CA LEU A 154 5.62 -13.60 13.44
C LEU A 154 4.87 -13.20 12.15
N ALA A 155 3.55 -13.20 12.20
CA ALA A 155 2.71 -12.78 11.08
C ALA A 155 2.46 -11.26 11.11
N VAL A 156 2.95 -10.56 10.08
CA VAL A 156 2.78 -9.11 9.88
C VAL A 156 1.97 -8.86 8.63
N THR A 157 0.93 -8.03 8.71
CA THR A 157 0.00 -7.79 7.58
C THR A 157 -0.28 -6.30 7.39
N GLU A 158 -0.93 -5.95 6.27
CA GLU A 158 -1.47 -4.61 5.97
C GLU A 158 -2.96 -4.64 5.65
N SER A 159 -3.62 -5.73 5.92
CA SER A 159 -5.02 -5.92 5.58
C SER A 159 -5.94 -5.61 6.75
N SER A 160 -7.07 -4.96 6.47
CA SER A 160 -8.14 -4.79 7.47
C SER A 160 -8.69 -6.14 7.98
N ARG A 161 -8.53 -7.22 7.21
CA ARG A 161 -8.91 -8.59 7.56
C ARG A 161 -7.86 -9.30 8.42
N GLY A 162 -6.60 -8.80 8.40
CA GLY A 162 -5.47 -9.43 9.07
C GLY A 162 -5.72 -9.81 10.52
N PRO A 163 -6.14 -8.88 11.40
CA PRO A 163 -6.39 -9.19 12.81
C PRO A 163 -7.42 -10.30 13.03
N ALA A 164 -8.52 -10.31 12.28
CA ALA A 164 -9.56 -11.33 12.37
C ALA A 164 -9.09 -12.71 11.86
N LEU A 165 -8.10 -12.74 10.97
CA LEU A 165 -7.51 -13.97 10.42
C LEU A 165 -6.31 -14.47 11.21
N GLY A 166 -5.88 -13.74 12.25
CA GLY A 166 -4.81 -14.18 13.15
C GLY A 166 -3.45 -13.53 12.88
N SER A 167 -3.40 -12.35 12.25
CA SER A 167 -2.14 -11.59 12.21
C SER A 167 -1.75 -11.10 13.61
N MET A 168 -0.46 -11.08 13.90
CA MET A 168 0.08 -10.66 15.19
C MET A 168 0.40 -9.17 15.21
N ILE A 169 0.82 -8.63 14.08
CA ILE A 169 1.02 -7.19 13.86
C ILE A 169 0.32 -6.81 12.57
N ASN A 170 -0.44 -5.70 12.59
CA ASN A 170 -1.11 -5.21 11.40
C ASN A 170 -0.83 -3.72 11.18
N PHE A 171 -0.23 -3.39 10.04
CA PHE A 171 -0.02 -2.00 9.65
C PHE A 171 -1.32 -1.32 9.26
N VAL A 172 -1.42 -0.07 9.66
CA VAL A 172 -2.49 0.85 9.28
C VAL A 172 -1.89 2.22 8.96
N VAL A 173 -2.51 2.95 8.06
CA VAL A 173 -2.16 4.35 7.79
C VAL A 173 -3.23 5.23 8.42
N VAL A 174 -2.81 6.14 9.29
CA VAL A 174 -3.69 7.09 10.00
C VAL A 174 -3.04 8.46 9.90
N ASP A 175 -3.76 9.46 9.39
CA ASP A 175 -3.26 10.82 9.18
C ASP A 175 -1.91 10.82 8.42
N ASP A 176 -1.84 10.11 7.31
CA ASP A 176 -0.65 9.92 6.46
C ASP A 176 0.58 9.35 7.19
N LYS A 177 0.37 8.73 8.34
CA LYS A 177 1.44 8.11 9.13
C LYS A 177 1.24 6.62 9.24
N VAL A 178 2.31 5.87 9.00
CA VAL A 178 2.34 4.44 9.26
C VAL A 178 2.25 4.19 10.76
N ARG A 179 1.25 3.41 11.16
CA ARG A 179 1.01 2.91 12.52
C ARG A 179 0.84 1.41 12.44
N PHE A 180 0.78 0.77 13.60
CA PHE A 180 0.49 -0.67 13.66
C PHE A 180 -0.28 -1.03 14.92
N ASP A 181 -1.09 -2.06 14.79
CA ASP A 181 -1.78 -2.72 15.88
C ASP A 181 -1.07 -4.02 16.22
N VAL A 182 -1.13 -4.45 17.47
CA VAL A 182 -0.47 -5.67 17.94
C VAL A 182 -1.46 -6.56 18.66
N SER A 183 -1.42 -7.87 18.37
CA SER A 183 -2.20 -8.92 19.02
C SER A 183 -1.28 -9.85 19.82
N PRO A 184 -0.91 -9.51 21.06
CA PRO A 184 0.03 -10.31 21.84
C PRO A 184 -0.49 -11.71 22.15
N GLN A 185 -1.79 -11.88 22.38
CA GLN A 185 -2.40 -13.19 22.60
C GLN A 185 -2.25 -14.13 21.41
N THR A 186 -2.37 -13.61 20.19
CA THR A 186 -2.13 -14.39 18.97
C THR A 186 -0.67 -14.82 18.86
N ALA A 187 0.27 -13.94 19.25
CA ALA A 187 1.68 -14.27 19.29
C ALA A 187 2.00 -15.33 20.35
N GLU A 188 1.46 -15.20 21.56
CA GLU A 188 1.62 -16.16 22.64
C GLU A 188 1.07 -17.55 22.28
N ALA A 189 -0.07 -17.62 21.59
CA ALA A 189 -0.64 -18.86 21.05
C ALA A 189 0.29 -19.55 20.02
N SER A 190 1.23 -18.80 19.45
CA SER A 190 2.28 -19.28 18.53
C SER A 190 3.66 -19.33 19.20
N GLN A 191 3.73 -19.37 20.52
CA GLN A 191 4.97 -19.46 21.30
C GLN A 191 5.92 -18.25 21.11
N LEU A 192 5.41 -17.11 20.67
CA LEU A 192 6.17 -15.88 20.53
C LEU A 192 5.87 -14.92 21.69
N ARG A 193 6.88 -14.20 22.15
CA ARG A 193 6.69 -13.13 23.13
C ARG A 193 7.02 -11.78 22.51
N ILE A 194 6.05 -10.88 22.55
CA ILE A 194 6.23 -9.51 22.07
C ILE A 194 6.64 -8.62 23.25
N SER A 195 7.75 -7.89 23.08
CA SER A 195 8.31 -7.06 24.15
C SER A 195 7.36 -5.91 24.55
N ALA A 196 7.36 -5.55 25.82
CA ALA A 196 6.58 -4.41 26.33
C ALA A 196 6.94 -3.09 25.63
N ARG A 197 8.16 -2.94 25.12
CA ARG A 197 8.59 -1.76 24.36
C ARG A 197 7.83 -1.64 23.06
N LEU A 198 7.60 -2.74 22.33
CA LEU A 198 6.83 -2.74 21.09
C LEU A 198 5.35 -2.45 21.38
N LEU A 199 4.79 -3.04 22.44
CA LEU A 199 3.41 -2.78 22.87
C LEU A 199 3.19 -1.31 23.24
N GLY A 200 4.19 -0.66 23.84
CA GLY A 200 4.11 0.75 24.26
C GLY A 200 4.09 1.76 23.11
N VAL A 201 4.55 1.37 21.90
CA VAL A 201 4.53 2.23 20.70
C VAL A 201 3.50 1.81 19.67
N ALA A 202 2.75 0.74 19.91
CA ALA A 202 1.63 0.32 19.09
C ALA A 202 0.49 1.34 19.17
N ARG A 203 -0.23 1.51 18.06
CA ARG A 203 -1.46 2.30 18.04
C ARG A 203 -2.54 1.66 18.91
N SER A 204 -2.66 0.36 18.82
CA SER A 204 -3.62 -0.43 19.58
C SER A 204 -3.04 -1.79 19.94
N VAL A 205 -3.39 -2.28 21.13
CA VAL A 205 -3.09 -3.65 21.57
C VAL A 205 -4.42 -4.41 21.60
N VAL A 206 -4.59 -5.31 20.64
CA VAL A 206 -5.82 -6.10 20.46
C VAL A 206 -5.84 -7.27 21.44
N GLY A 207 -6.99 -7.49 22.11
CA GLY A 207 -7.17 -8.63 23.02
C GLY A 207 -6.80 -8.39 24.48
N ARG A 208 -6.33 -7.21 24.89
CA ARG A 208 -6.42 -6.79 26.28
C ARG A 208 -7.85 -6.30 26.51
N GLY A 209 -8.68 -7.16 27.09
CA GLY A 209 -10.00 -6.77 27.55
C GLY A 209 -9.90 -5.54 28.47
N SER A 210 -10.77 -4.57 28.24
CA SER A 210 -11.04 -3.46 29.14
C SER A 210 -11.63 -3.99 30.43
#